data_d188fbd6d52a39b542cf42abf1242845
#
_entry.id   d188fbd6d52a39b542cf42abf1242845
#
_cell.length_a   1.000
_cell.length_b   1.000
_cell.length_c   1.000
_cell.angle_alpha   90.00
_cell.angle_beta   90.00
_cell.angle_gamma   90.00
#
_symmetry.space_group_name_H-M   'P 1'
#
loop_
_entity.id
_entity.type
_entity.pdbx_description
1 polymer ?
#
loop_
_entity_poly.entity_id
_entity_poly.type
_entity_poly.pdbx_seq_one_letter_code
_entity_poly.pdbx_strand_id
1 'polypeptide(L)'
;MLRSIDDFDTMQKEIIRKRDSSRKLITLCNGTGCNALKGKEITKLLTDELKKQGVTDVTVLATGCHGFCEQGPIMVIRPSGIFYKGVKPDHVERIVSETIKKGTVINELLYVDPKTGKPLAYEKDIPFYANQKRILFGYNEYIDPTSIEDYISIGGYKALAKVLREKIQPLKIIDIITASGLRGRGGAGFLTGKKWESAYTAQSKDTVKYIICNADEGDPGAYANRSLLEGNPHSVLEGMIIGAYAVGARHGYIYVRTEYPLAVKYFGIAVQQAREAGLLGDNILGSGFSFDVKIAQGGGAFVCGESTALMASIEGKPGEPRVKHIHATTSGLWDRPTVLNNVETWANVPLIINNGVEWYRSIGTEGSKGTKIFSLVGKINNTGLVEVPMGITLRDVIFDIGGGIKQGKKFKAIQIGGPSGGCIPEEKIDLPIDYDSLTDAGAMMGSGGLIVMDENTCMVDVAKYFVNFLMNESCGKCTPCREGLVQMYGILTEITEGRGKKEHIELLEELSEVVKTASLCQLGATAPNPILTTLRYFRDEYEAHIIDKKCPAHVCKPLISYSVNPKNCTGCQLCAKRCPVKAVSGAPKQAHCIDQKTCIKCGICYDSCKFDALEVQ
;
A
#
# COMPACT_ATOMS: atom_id res chain seq x y z
N MET A 1 -5.86 -3.45 -35.60
CA MET A 1 -6.69 -2.36 -35.03
C MET A 1 -8.14 -2.73 -35.18
N LEU A 2 -8.87 -2.85 -34.08
CA LEU A 2 -10.31 -3.11 -34.04
C LEU A 2 -11.05 -1.88 -34.56
N ARG A 3 -12.02 -2.10 -35.44
CA ARG A 3 -12.80 -1.00 -36.07
C ARG A 3 -14.24 -0.94 -35.56
N SER A 4 -14.66 -2.00 -34.85
CA SER A 4 -16.02 -2.12 -34.31
C SER A 4 -16.03 -2.91 -33.01
N ILE A 5 -17.14 -2.86 -32.31
CA ILE A 5 -17.39 -3.65 -31.09
C ILE A 5 -17.50 -5.15 -31.45
N ASP A 6 -18.02 -5.47 -32.64
CA ASP A 6 -18.13 -6.87 -33.11
C ASP A 6 -16.74 -7.48 -33.38
N ASP A 7 -15.78 -6.67 -33.88
CA ASP A 7 -14.37 -7.11 -34.01
C ASP A 7 -13.80 -7.46 -32.63
N PHE A 8 -14.09 -6.63 -31.60
CA PHE A 8 -13.65 -6.88 -30.23
C PHE A 8 -14.24 -8.19 -29.68
N ASP A 9 -15.53 -8.44 -29.86
CA ASP A 9 -16.19 -9.66 -29.40
C ASP A 9 -15.61 -10.89 -30.06
N THR A 10 -15.32 -10.81 -31.36
CA THR A 10 -14.69 -11.88 -32.11
C THR A 10 -13.30 -12.19 -31.60
N MET A 11 -12.49 -11.15 -31.41
CA MET A 11 -11.14 -11.27 -30.83
C MET A 11 -11.18 -11.86 -29.41
N GLN A 12 -12.10 -11.38 -28.56
CA GLN A 12 -12.24 -11.90 -27.19
C GLN A 12 -12.59 -13.39 -27.18
N LYS A 13 -13.53 -13.83 -28.00
CA LYS A 13 -13.90 -15.24 -28.12
C LYS A 13 -12.73 -16.10 -28.58
N GLU A 14 -11.93 -15.62 -29.54
CA GLU A 14 -10.73 -16.32 -30.01
C GLU A 14 -9.66 -16.46 -28.92
N ILE A 15 -9.40 -15.37 -28.17
CA ILE A 15 -8.44 -15.35 -27.06
C ILE A 15 -8.86 -16.37 -25.99
N ILE A 16 -10.15 -16.34 -25.58
CA ILE A 16 -10.69 -17.26 -24.57
C ILE A 16 -10.59 -18.71 -25.06
N ARG A 17 -10.90 -18.98 -26.33
CA ARG A 17 -10.80 -20.33 -26.93
C ARG A 17 -9.36 -20.85 -26.97
N LYS A 18 -8.39 -19.96 -27.22
CA LYS A 18 -6.95 -20.32 -27.24
C LYS A 18 -6.38 -20.55 -25.85
N ARG A 19 -7.00 -19.98 -24.82
CA ARG A 19 -6.57 -20.14 -23.42
C ARG A 19 -7.13 -21.44 -22.86
N ASP A 20 -6.41 -22.52 -23.10
CA ASP A 20 -6.75 -23.85 -22.55
C ASP A 20 -6.63 -23.82 -21.01
N SER A 21 -7.78 -23.92 -20.32
CA SER A 21 -7.85 -23.94 -18.86
C SER A 21 -7.28 -25.21 -18.23
N SER A 22 -7.07 -26.26 -19.02
CA SER A 22 -6.48 -27.53 -18.57
C SER A 22 -4.94 -27.51 -18.60
N ARG A 23 -4.33 -26.53 -19.28
CA ARG A 23 -2.88 -26.44 -19.41
C ARG A 23 -2.23 -26.13 -18.05
N LYS A 24 -1.20 -26.91 -17.72
CA LYS A 24 -0.41 -26.64 -16.52
C LYS A 24 0.30 -25.28 -16.65
N LEU A 25 0.17 -24.46 -15.63
CA LEU A 25 0.74 -23.11 -15.59
C LEU A 25 1.58 -22.94 -14.33
N ILE A 26 2.80 -22.46 -14.48
CA ILE A 26 3.61 -22.00 -13.34
C ILE A 26 3.55 -20.48 -13.35
N THR A 27 2.89 -19.89 -12.35
CA THR A 27 2.86 -18.45 -12.17
C THR A 27 3.94 -18.03 -11.18
N LEU A 28 4.76 -17.04 -11.57
CA LEU A 28 5.85 -16.52 -10.75
C LEU A 28 5.69 -15.02 -10.58
N CYS A 29 5.67 -14.57 -9.33
CA CYS A 29 5.60 -13.16 -9.00
C CYS A 29 6.83 -12.41 -9.52
N ASN A 30 6.60 -11.43 -10.39
CA ASN A 30 7.62 -10.53 -10.97
C ASN A 30 7.37 -9.05 -10.65
N GLY A 31 6.62 -8.73 -9.59
CA GLY A 31 6.55 -7.38 -9.04
C GLY A 31 7.91 -6.92 -8.51
N THR A 32 8.05 -5.61 -8.29
CA THR A 32 9.33 -4.96 -7.92
C THR A 32 10.08 -5.70 -6.79
N GLY A 33 9.40 -6.11 -5.70
CA GLY A 33 10.05 -6.80 -4.58
C GLY A 33 10.62 -8.17 -4.96
N CYS A 34 9.85 -9.00 -5.68
CA CYS A 34 10.30 -10.31 -6.14
C CYS A 34 11.39 -10.22 -7.20
N ASN A 35 11.37 -9.18 -8.04
CA ASN A 35 12.44 -8.93 -9.01
C ASN A 35 13.77 -8.56 -8.34
N ALA A 36 13.74 -7.83 -7.23
CA ALA A 36 14.93 -7.57 -6.41
C ALA A 36 15.53 -8.88 -5.85
N LEU A 37 14.70 -9.92 -5.69
CA LEU A 37 15.07 -11.26 -5.27
C LEU A 37 15.23 -12.25 -6.46
N LYS A 38 15.58 -11.73 -7.65
CA LYS A 38 15.86 -12.50 -8.86
C LYS A 38 14.64 -13.18 -9.56
N GLY A 39 13.41 -12.67 -9.36
CA GLY A 39 12.21 -13.25 -9.97
C GLY A 39 12.32 -13.46 -11.50
N LYS A 40 12.82 -12.48 -12.24
CA LYS A 40 13.04 -12.57 -13.69
C LYS A 40 14.06 -13.65 -14.08
N GLU A 41 15.16 -13.77 -13.32
CA GLU A 41 16.17 -14.80 -13.52
C GLU A 41 15.56 -16.21 -13.33
N ILE A 42 14.78 -16.39 -12.25
CA ILE A 42 14.08 -17.63 -11.95
C ILE A 42 13.08 -17.99 -13.06
N THR A 43 12.30 -17.02 -13.55
CA THR A 43 11.36 -17.23 -14.67
C THR A 43 12.08 -17.75 -15.91
N LYS A 44 13.22 -17.16 -16.26
CA LYS A 44 14.04 -17.61 -17.40
C LYS A 44 14.59 -19.02 -17.17
N LEU A 45 15.20 -19.27 -16.02
CA LEU A 45 15.76 -20.58 -15.68
C LEU A 45 14.70 -21.69 -15.69
N LEU A 46 13.48 -21.42 -15.18
CA LEU A 46 12.36 -22.36 -15.27
C LEU A 46 12.01 -22.71 -16.71
N THR A 47 11.91 -21.70 -17.56
CA THR A 47 11.60 -21.90 -18.99
C THR A 47 12.68 -22.73 -19.69
N ASP A 48 13.95 -22.46 -19.39
CA ASP A 48 15.08 -23.17 -19.97
C ASP A 48 15.16 -24.62 -19.44
N GLU A 49 14.91 -24.82 -18.13
CA GLU A 49 14.97 -26.16 -17.50
C GLU A 49 13.79 -27.05 -17.94
N LEU A 50 12.58 -26.51 -18.11
CA LEU A 50 11.45 -27.24 -18.69
C LEU A 50 11.79 -27.78 -20.09
N LYS A 51 12.39 -26.95 -20.95
CA LYS A 51 12.85 -27.35 -22.28
C LYS A 51 13.92 -28.44 -22.19
N LYS A 52 14.93 -28.28 -21.35
CA LYS A 52 16.04 -29.23 -21.13
C LYS A 52 15.52 -30.59 -20.66
N GLN A 53 14.50 -30.64 -19.81
CA GLN A 53 13.89 -31.85 -19.29
C GLN A 53 12.76 -32.42 -20.17
N GLY A 54 12.49 -31.81 -21.36
CA GLY A 54 11.50 -32.30 -22.34
C GLY A 54 10.04 -32.10 -21.89
N VAL A 55 9.77 -31.12 -21.01
CA VAL A 55 8.41 -30.78 -20.55
C VAL A 55 7.81 -29.72 -21.46
N THR A 56 6.79 -30.08 -22.25
CA THR A 56 6.18 -29.21 -23.27
C THR A 56 4.74 -28.80 -22.96
N ASP A 57 4.11 -29.42 -21.95
CA ASP A 57 2.72 -29.21 -21.54
C ASP A 57 2.56 -28.16 -20.43
N VAL A 58 3.65 -27.51 -20.04
CA VAL A 58 3.69 -26.51 -18.97
C VAL A 58 4.13 -25.16 -19.52
N THR A 59 3.43 -24.10 -19.13
CA THR A 59 3.80 -22.71 -19.45
C THR A 59 4.27 -21.99 -18.18
N VAL A 60 5.33 -21.21 -18.28
CA VAL A 60 5.77 -20.28 -17.22
C VAL A 60 5.22 -18.89 -17.52
N LEU A 61 4.52 -18.29 -16.56
CA LEU A 61 3.96 -16.97 -16.67
C LEU A 61 4.60 -16.04 -15.63
N ALA A 62 5.21 -14.96 -16.10
CA ALA A 62 5.66 -13.85 -15.26
C ALA A 62 4.46 -12.98 -14.93
N THR A 63 4.03 -13.01 -13.68
CA THR A 63 2.82 -12.31 -13.24
C THR A 63 3.13 -11.04 -12.44
N GLY A 64 2.11 -10.25 -12.14
CA GLY A 64 2.21 -9.16 -11.17
C GLY A 64 2.45 -9.65 -9.74
N CYS A 65 2.36 -8.73 -8.78
CA CYS A 65 2.53 -9.06 -7.37
C CYS A 65 1.38 -9.94 -6.86
N HIS A 66 1.71 -11.06 -6.18
CA HIS A 66 0.75 -11.94 -5.52
C HIS A 66 0.29 -11.42 -4.15
N GLY A 67 0.89 -10.35 -3.65
CA GLY A 67 0.54 -9.72 -2.38
C GLY A 67 1.39 -10.17 -1.19
N PHE A 68 1.82 -11.41 -1.11
CA PHE A 68 2.53 -11.96 0.05
C PHE A 68 4.06 -11.69 -0.01
N CYS A 69 4.44 -10.42 0.06
CA CYS A 69 5.82 -9.97 -0.22
C CYS A 69 6.87 -10.54 0.73
N GLU A 70 6.54 -10.82 2.00
CA GLU A 70 7.44 -11.44 2.99
C GLU A 70 7.94 -12.82 2.51
N GLN A 71 7.12 -13.54 1.75
CA GLN A 71 7.40 -14.91 1.28
C GLN A 71 7.98 -14.98 -0.14
N GLY A 72 8.26 -13.81 -0.75
CA GLY A 72 8.79 -13.75 -2.12
C GLY A 72 10.22 -14.30 -2.29
N PRO A 73 10.60 -14.72 -3.51
CA PRO A 73 9.77 -14.90 -4.71
C PRO A 73 8.75 -16.02 -4.56
N ILE A 74 7.50 -15.74 -4.97
CA ILE A 74 6.38 -16.68 -4.85
C ILE A 74 6.16 -17.36 -6.19
N MET A 75 5.95 -18.68 -6.13
CA MET A 75 5.58 -19.51 -7.27
C MET A 75 4.31 -20.29 -6.94
N VAL A 76 3.35 -20.31 -7.88
CA VAL A 76 2.17 -21.17 -7.78
C VAL A 76 2.05 -22.04 -9.01
N ILE A 77 1.83 -23.35 -8.80
CA ILE A 77 1.67 -24.35 -9.86
C ILE A 77 0.18 -24.60 -10.03
N ARG A 78 -0.36 -24.28 -11.18
CA ARG A 78 -1.78 -24.43 -11.50
C ARG A 78 -2.03 -25.59 -12.49
N PRO A 79 -3.16 -26.29 -12.41
CA PRO A 79 -4.33 -26.04 -11.56
C PRO A 79 -4.23 -26.61 -10.13
N SER A 80 -3.17 -27.32 -9.75
CA SER A 80 -3.04 -27.97 -8.42
C SER A 80 -3.10 -26.98 -7.27
N GLY A 81 -2.65 -25.72 -7.47
CA GLY A 81 -2.56 -24.71 -6.44
C GLY A 81 -1.37 -24.89 -5.48
N ILE A 82 -0.37 -25.71 -5.83
CA ILE A 82 0.84 -25.87 -5.02
C ILE A 82 1.56 -24.53 -4.94
N PHE A 83 1.81 -24.09 -3.72
CA PHE A 83 2.43 -22.79 -3.39
C PHE A 83 3.85 -23.00 -2.87
N TYR A 84 4.82 -22.36 -3.49
CA TYR A 84 6.20 -22.31 -3.04
C TYR A 84 6.63 -20.89 -2.71
N LYS A 85 7.29 -20.73 -1.56
CA LYS A 85 7.85 -19.47 -1.08
C LYS A 85 9.36 -19.42 -1.23
N GLY A 86 9.91 -18.19 -1.28
CA GLY A 86 11.36 -17.98 -1.25
C GLY A 86 12.11 -18.77 -2.32
N VAL A 87 11.50 -18.92 -3.50
CA VAL A 87 12.10 -19.68 -4.59
C VAL A 87 13.41 -19.03 -5.04
N LYS A 88 14.45 -19.84 -5.21
CA LYS A 88 15.78 -19.41 -5.64
C LYS A 88 16.18 -20.10 -6.94
N PRO A 89 17.18 -19.58 -7.67
CA PRO A 89 17.70 -20.21 -8.89
C PRO A 89 18.11 -21.68 -8.72
N ASP A 90 18.69 -22.04 -7.61
CA ASP A 90 19.14 -23.42 -7.28
C ASP A 90 17.99 -24.39 -7.00
N HIS A 91 16.79 -23.92 -6.74
CA HIS A 91 15.60 -24.77 -6.57
C HIS A 91 14.97 -25.22 -7.90
N VAL A 92 15.28 -24.55 -9.02
CA VAL A 92 14.59 -24.71 -10.31
C VAL A 92 14.64 -26.14 -10.84
N GLU A 93 15.82 -26.76 -10.88
CA GLU A 93 16.00 -28.13 -11.37
C GLU A 93 15.14 -29.13 -10.58
N ARG A 94 15.13 -29.02 -9.27
CA ARG A 94 14.32 -29.85 -8.38
C ARG A 94 12.83 -29.63 -8.57
N ILE A 95 12.40 -28.40 -8.69
CA ILE A 95 10.97 -28.07 -8.92
C ILE A 95 10.49 -28.74 -10.21
N VAL A 96 11.27 -28.67 -11.28
CA VAL A 96 10.90 -29.31 -12.55
C VAL A 96 10.92 -30.85 -12.43
N SER A 97 11.97 -31.42 -11.87
CA SER A 97 12.14 -32.88 -11.82
C SER A 97 11.24 -33.58 -10.80
N GLU A 98 11.04 -32.98 -9.63
CA GLU A 98 10.26 -33.57 -8.52
C GLU A 98 8.78 -33.16 -8.60
N THR A 99 8.48 -31.85 -8.70
CA THR A 99 7.09 -31.39 -8.62
C THR A 99 6.38 -31.45 -9.96
N ILE A 100 6.98 -30.95 -11.03
CA ILE A 100 6.29 -30.85 -12.32
C ILE A 100 6.18 -32.24 -12.96
N LYS A 101 7.26 -33.04 -12.94
CA LYS A 101 7.29 -34.37 -13.59
C LYS A 101 6.71 -35.49 -12.71
N LYS A 102 7.01 -35.51 -11.41
CA LYS A 102 6.63 -36.59 -10.49
C LYS A 102 5.45 -36.26 -9.58
N GLY A 103 5.01 -34.99 -9.51
CA GLY A 103 3.94 -34.56 -8.61
C GLY A 103 4.34 -34.52 -7.13
N THR A 104 5.62 -34.62 -6.82
CA THR A 104 6.12 -34.63 -5.43
C THR A 104 6.30 -33.22 -4.91
N VAL A 105 5.69 -32.91 -3.78
CA VAL A 105 5.80 -31.60 -3.12
C VAL A 105 7.14 -31.46 -2.38
N ILE A 106 7.82 -30.33 -2.55
CA ILE A 106 9.10 -30.02 -1.90
C ILE A 106 8.82 -29.31 -0.57
N ASN A 107 8.90 -30.02 0.54
CA ASN A 107 8.48 -29.53 1.86
C ASN A 107 9.22 -28.27 2.34
N GLU A 108 10.50 -28.13 2.04
CA GLU A 108 11.29 -26.96 2.43
C GLU A 108 10.87 -25.65 1.78
N LEU A 109 10.14 -25.71 0.66
CA LEU A 109 9.60 -24.55 -0.05
C LEU A 109 8.18 -24.18 0.39
N LEU A 110 7.57 -24.95 1.30
CA LEU A 110 6.23 -24.69 1.78
C LEU A 110 6.18 -23.52 2.77
N TYR A 111 5.07 -22.82 2.76
CA TYR A 111 4.76 -21.87 3.80
C TYR A 111 4.47 -22.60 5.11
N VAL A 112 5.03 -22.12 6.21
CA VAL A 112 4.75 -22.61 7.56
C VAL A 112 3.88 -21.59 8.27
N ASP A 113 2.70 -22.02 8.66
CA ASP A 113 1.77 -21.15 9.39
C ASP A 113 2.34 -20.79 10.78
N PRO A 114 2.53 -19.51 11.10
CA PRO A 114 3.12 -19.08 12.37
C PRO A 114 2.25 -19.41 13.59
N LYS A 115 0.93 -19.62 13.42
CA LYS A 115 0.02 -19.99 14.51
C LYS A 115 0.11 -21.47 14.88
N THR A 116 0.22 -22.33 13.87
CA THR A 116 0.13 -23.79 14.06
C THR A 116 1.46 -24.52 13.93
N GLY A 117 2.46 -23.88 13.33
CA GLY A 117 3.75 -24.49 12.98
C GLY A 117 3.66 -25.51 11.86
N LYS A 118 2.52 -25.65 11.17
CA LYS A 118 2.30 -26.65 10.12
C LYS A 118 2.68 -26.12 8.74
N PRO A 119 3.35 -26.92 7.89
CA PRO A 119 3.57 -26.56 6.50
C PRO A 119 2.25 -26.70 5.71
N LEU A 120 1.97 -25.72 4.87
CA LEU A 120 0.79 -25.66 4.00
C LEU A 120 1.24 -25.69 2.55
N ALA A 121 0.72 -26.68 1.79
CA ALA A 121 1.14 -26.92 0.42
C ALA A 121 0.33 -26.13 -0.62
N TYR A 122 -0.91 -25.79 -0.31
CA TYR A 122 -1.83 -25.20 -1.28
C TYR A 122 -2.16 -23.75 -0.92
N GLU A 123 -2.11 -22.87 -1.93
CA GLU A 123 -2.39 -21.44 -1.80
C GLU A 123 -3.72 -21.16 -1.07
N LYS A 124 -4.77 -21.89 -1.42
CA LYS A 124 -6.12 -21.73 -0.82
C LYS A 124 -6.18 -22.03 0.67
N ASP A 125 -5.24 -22.81 1.19
CA ASP A 125 -5.20 -23.22 2.61
C ASP A 125 -4.35 -22.25 3.45
N ILE A 126 -3.62 -21.34 2.82
CA ILE A 126 -2.79 -20.33 3.50
C ILE A 126 -3.70 -19.23 4.05
N PRO A 127 -3.73 -18.98 5.37
CA PRO A 127 -4.62 -17.98 5.97
C PRO A 127 -4.50 -16.58 5.35
N PHE A 128 -3.27 -16.20 4.93
CA PHE A 128 -3.03 -14.94 4.23
C PHE A 128 -3.89 -14.78 2.97
N TYR A 129 -4.14 -15.84 2.20
CA TYR A 129 -4.98 -15.79 1.00
C TYR A 129 -6.44 -16.13 1.31
N ALA A 130 -6.68 -17.13 2.15
CA ALA A 130 -8.02 -17.65 2.43
C ALA A 130 -8.96 -16.62 3.08
N ASN A 131 -8.41 -15.70 3.89
CA ASN A 131 -9.17 -14.70 4.64
C ASN A 131 -9.31 -13.35 3.91
N GLN A 132 -8.92 -13.26 2.65
CA GLN A 132 -9.06 -12.07 1.81
C GLN A 132 -10.24 -12.18 0.84
N LYS A 133 -10.75 -11.03 0.40
CA LYS A 133 -11.71 -10.92 -0.71
C LYS A 133 -11.05 -10.10 -1.83
N ARG A 134 -10.42 -10.78 -2.76
CA ARG A 134 -9.53 -10.18 -3.78
C ARG A 134 -10.26 -10.00 -5.11
N ILE A 135 -10.98 -8.89 -5.26
CA ILE A 135 -11.74 -8.57 -6.49
C ILE A 135 -10.93 -7.77 -7.52
N LEU A 136 -9.91 -7.03 -7.06
CA LEU A 136 -8.99 -6.28 -7.91
C LEU A 136 -7.65 -6.99 -8.03
N PHE A 137 -7.07 -7.32 -6.89
CA PHE A 137 -5.70 -7.79 -6.79
C PHE A 137 -5.53 -9.27 -7.15
N GLY A 138 -6.60 -10.05 -7.04
CA GLY A 138 -6.59 -11.47 -7.36
C GLY A 138 -6.21 -11.80 -8.80
N TYR A 139 -6.54 -10.94 -9.74
CA TYR A 139 -6.18 -11.15 -11.15
C TYR A 139 -4.68 -11.00 -11.44
N ASN A 140 -3.94 -10.28 -10.59
CA ASN A 140 -2.49 -10.10 -10.77
C ASN A 140 -1.70 -11.42 -10.82
N GLU A 141 -2.25 -12.50 -10.29
CA GLU A 141 -1.61 -13.82 -10.22
C GLU A 141 -1.82 -14.67 -11.48
N TYR A 142 -2.70 -14.25 -12.39
CA TYR A 142 -3.19 -15.06 -13.50
C TYR A 142 -2.86 -14.47 -14.87
N ILE A 143 -2.31 -13.26 -14.92
CA ILE A 143 -2.05 -12.55 -16.16
C ILE A 143 -0.60 -12.07 -16.25
N ASP A 144 -0.09 -12.03 -17.48
CA ASP A 144 1.09 -11.23 -17.80
C ASP A 144 0.68 -9.76 -17.93
N PRO A 145 1.17 -8.86 -17.05
CA PRO A 145 0.82 -7.45 -17.08
C PRO A 145 1.25 -6.71 -18.35
N THR A 146 2.08 -7.35 -19.17
CA THR A 146 2.55 -6.81 -20.46
C THR A 146 1.78 -7.35 -21.66
N SER A 147 0.68 -8.10 -21.43
CA SER A 147 -0.15 -8.70 -22.45
C SER A 147 -1.61 -8.23 -22.37
N ILE A 148 -2.04 -7.47 -23.37
CA ILE A 148 -3.44 -7.08 -23.51
C ILE A 148 -4.37 -8.29 -23.70
N GLU A 149 -3.89 -9.34 -24.39
CA GLU A 149 -4.63 -10.58 -24.60
C GLU A 149 -4.94 -11.28 -23.27
N ASP A 150 -3.97 -11.28 -22.35
CA ASP A 150 -4.18 -11.83 -21.01
C ASP A 150 -5.26 -11.07 -20.24
N TYR A 151 -5.24 -9.73 -20.29
CA TYR A 151 -6.30 -8.93 -19.68
C TYR A 151 -7.67 -9.17 -20.33
N ILE A 152 -7.75 -9.23 -21.66
CA ILE A 152 -9.00 -9.54 -22.39
C ILE A 152 -9.51 -10.93 -22.03
N SER A 153 -8.62 -11.92 -21.82
CA SER A 153 -8.99 -13.30 -21.48
C SER A 153 -9.72 -13.42 -20.15
N ILE A 154 -9.49 -12.51 -19.20
CA ILE A 154 -10.17 -12.44 -17.91
C ILE A 154 -11.40 -11.52 -17.93
N GLY A 155 -11.82 -11.06 -19.10
CA GLY A 155 -12.98 -10.16 -19.27
C GLY A 155 -12.63 -8.68 -19.34
N GLY A 156 -11.36 -8.34 -19.52
CA GLY A 156 -10.92 -6.95 -19.69
C GLY A 156 -11.54 -6.29 -20.93
N TYR A 157 -11.73 -5.00 -20.85
CA TYR A 157 -12.41 -4.13 -21.82
C TYR A 157 -13.87 -4.49 -22.15
N LYS A 158 -14.44 -5.52 -21.48
CA LYS A 158 -15.85 -5.88 -21.62
C LYS A 158 -16.77 -4.79 -21.11
N ALA A 159 -16.39 -4.11 -20.03
CA ALA A 159 -17.16 -3.00 -19.48
C ALA A 159 -17.20 -1.81 -20.45
N LEU A 160 -16.08 -1.47 -21.06
CA LEU A 160 -15.99 -0.44 -22.10
C LEU A 160 -16.85 -0.82 -23.32
N ALA A 161 -16.70 -2.05 -23.83
CA ALA A 161 -17.49 -2.54 -24.98
C ALA A 161 -18.99 -2.51 -24.69
N LYS A 162 -19.41 -2.88 -23.48
CA LYS A 162 -20.81 -2.78 -23.03
C LYS A 162 -21.32 -1.34 -23.06
N VAL A 163 -20.57 -0.41 -22.45
CA VAL A 163 -20.93 1.02 -22.42
C VAL A 163 -21.14 1.59 -23.83
N LEU A 164 -20.22 1.27 -24.74
CA LEU A 164 -20.27 1.80 -26.12
C LEU A 164 -21.33 1.11 -26.97
N ARG A 165 -21.54 -0.21 -26.84
CA ARG A 165 -22.56 -0.99 -27.55
C ARG A 165 -23.96 -0.54 -27.20
N GLU A 166 -24.23 -0.45 -25.90
CA GLU A 166 -25.54 -0.08 -25.38
C GLU A 166 -25.77 1.45 -25.48
N LYS A 167 -24.75 2.20 -25.91
CA LYS A 167 -24.77 3.67 -25.98
C LYS A 167 -25.26 4.27 -24.66
N ILE A 168 -24.77 3.73 -23.54
CA ILE A 168 -25.19 4.16 -22.21
C ILE A 168 -24.91 5.66 -22.08
N GLN A 169 -25.93 6.42 -21.76
CA GLN A 169 -25.77 7.87 -21.62
C GLN A 169 -24.79 8.22 -20.51
N PRO A 170 -23.94 9.25 -20.68
CA PRO A 170 -22.95 9.68 -19.70
C PRO A 170 -23.50 9.82 -18.28
N LEU A 171 -24.63 10.50 -18.10
CA LEU A 171 -25.29 10.65 -16.80
C LEU A 171 -25.70 9.30 -16.18
N LYS A 172 -26.13 8.34 -16.99
CA LYS A 172 -26.50 7.02 -16.48
C LYS A 172 -25.30 6.24 -15.93
N ILE A 173 -24.11 6.42 -16.52
CA ILE A 173 -22.86 5.86 -15.96
C ILE A 173 -22.52 6.53 -14.63
N ILE A 174 -22.67 7.85 -14.56
CA ILE A 174 -22.46 8.61 -13.31
C ILE A 174 -23.45 8.12 -12.23
N ASP A 175 -24.73 7.90 -12.59
CA ASP A 175 -25.74 7.34 -11.68
C ASP A 175 -25.35 5.95 -11.19
N ILE A 176 -24.85 5.06 -12.05
CA ILE A 176 -24.38 3.71 -11.69
C ILE A 176 -23.23 3.81 -10.67
N ILE A 177 -22.23 4.66 -10.92
CA ILE A 177 -21.10 4.85 -10.02
C ILE A 177 -21.54 5.50 -8.70
N THR A 178 -22.49 6.44 -8.74
CA THR A 178 -23.07 7.05 -7.54
C THR A 178 -23.83 6.03 -6.71
N ALA A 179 -24.72 5.28 -7.36
CA ALA A 179 -25.54 4.25 -6.72
C ALA A 179 -24.70 3.10 -6.14
N SER A 180 -23.55 2.78 -6.75
CA SER A 180 -22.62 1.77 -6.22
C SER A 180 -22.03 2.14 -4.86
N GLY A 181 -22.03 3.42 -4.50
CA GLY A 181 -21.42 3.93 -3.29
C GLY A 181 -19.88 3.91 -3.32
N LEU A 182 -19.27 3.86 -4.51
CA LEU A 182 -17.80 3.91 -4.64
C LEU A 182 -17.25 5.21 -4.09
N ARG A 183 -16.51 5.12 -2.99
CA ARG A 183 -15.73 6.22 -2.41
C ARG A 183 -14.30 6.19 -2.94
N GLY A 184 -13.68 7.36 -3.12
CA GLY A 184 -12.31 7.48 -3.59
C GLY A 184 -11.31 6.76 -2.68
N ARG A 185 -10.43 5.94 -3.26
CA ARG A 185 -9.45 5.07 -2.56
C ARG A 185 -8.12 5.77 -2.24
N GLY A 186 -8.00 7.04 -2.59
CA GLY A 186 -6.80 7.85 -2.29
C GLY A 186 -6.72 8.46 -0.89
N GLY A 187 -7.68 8.14 0.00
CA GLY A 187 -7.61 8.52 1.43
C GLY A 187 -8.80 9.28 1.97
N ALA A 188 -9.24 10.34 1.29
CA ALA A 188 -10.33 11.19 1.78
C ALA A 188 -11.74 10.57 1.64
N GLY A 189 -11.90 9.51 0.87
CA GLY A 189 -13.17 8.80 0.74
C GLY A 189 -14.33 9.58 0.13
N PHE A 190 -14.09 10.61 -0.67
CA PHE A 190 -15.15 11.36 -1.33
C PHE A 190 -15.89 10.49 -2.35
N LEU A 191 -17.21 10.62 -2.46
CA LEU A 191 -18.04 9.84 -3.38
C LEU A 191 -17.65 10.11 -4.84
N THR A 192 -17.22 9.04 -5.53
CA THR A 192 -16.66 9.12 -6.89
C THR A 192 -17.69 9.65 -7.89
N GLY A 193 -18.92 9.15 -7.85
CA GLY A 193 -19.97 9.58 -8.76
C GLY A 193 -20.34 11.06 -8.60
N LYS A 194 -20.37 11.58 -7.36
CA LYS A 194 -20.59 13.01 -7.10
C LYS A 194 -19.49 13.90 -7.69
N LYS A 195 -18.24 13.42 -7.62
CA LYS A 195 -17.13 14.11 -8.27
C LYS A 195 -17.28 14.15 -9.79
N TRP A 196 -17.71 13.05 -10.39
CA TRP A 196 -17.93 12.95 -11.82
C TRP A 196 -19.11 13.82 -12.28
N GLU A 197 -20.21 13.83 -11.53
CA GLU A 197 -21.37 14.68 -11.77
C GLU A 197 -20.98 16.16 -11.79
N SER A 198 -20.22 16.60 -10.78
CA SER A 198 -19.72 17.98 -10.68
C SER A 198 -18.86 18.37 -11.90
N ALA A 199 -17.99 17.48 -12.38
CA ALA A 199 -17.18 17.75 -13.57
C ALA A 199 -17.99 17.65 -14.88
N TYR A 200 -18.99 16.76 -14.95
CA TYR A 200 -19.87 16.64 -16.09
C TYR A 200 -20.69 17.92 -16.30
N THR A 201 -21.28 18.46 -15.23
CA THR A 201 -22.12 19.67 -15.26
C THR A 201 -21.32 20.96 -15.34
N ALA A 202 -20.03 20.93 -15.01
CA ALA A 202 -19.18 22.12 -15.06
C ALA A 202 -19.04 22.65 -16.48
N GLN A 203 -19.25 23.97 -16.63
CA GLN A 203 -19.01 24.67 -17.89
C GLN A 203 -17.51 24.87 -18.11
N SER A 204 -17.05 24.59 -19.32
CA SER A 204 -15.69 24.89 -19.78
C SER A 204 -15.75 25.90 -20.91
N LYS A 205 -14.79 26.83 -20.94
CA LYS A 205 -14.71 27.89 -21.96
C LYS A 205 -14.60 27.34 -23.40
N ASP A 206 -14.03 26.14 -23.54
CA ASP A 206 -13.72 25.49 -24.82
C ASP A 206 -14.17 24.02 -24.86
N THR A 207 -15.08 23.62 -23.99
CA THR A 207 -15.60 22.26 -23.83
C THR A 207 -14.57 21.20 -23.43
N VAL A 208 -13.30 21.60 -23.18
CA VAL A 208 -12.22 20.69 -22.79
C VAL A 208 -12.36 20.28 -21.32
N LYS A 209 -12.27 18.99 -21.05
CA LYS A 209 -12.21 18.40 -19.71
C LYS A 209 -11.08 17.38 -19.63
N TYR A 210 -10.56 17.14 -18.42
CA TYR A 210 -9.44 16.24 -18.18
C TYR A 210 -9.80 15.12 -17.21
N ILE A 211 -9.18 13.96 -17.44
CA ILE A 211 -9.14 12.83 -16.49
C ILE A 211 -7.71 12.69 -15.98
N ILE A 212 -7.56 12.54 -14.67
CA ILE A 212 -6.26 12.26 -14.05
C ILE A 212 -6.35 11.00 -13.19
N CYS A 213 -5.40 10.09 -13.40
CA CYS A 213 -5.09 9.01 -12.49
C CYS A 213 -3.95 9.43 -11.56
N ASN A 214 -4.24 9.55 -10.27
CA ASN A 214 -3.24 9.83 -9.26
C ASN A 214 -2.57 8.52 -8.80
N ALA A 215 -1.33 8.33 -9.21
CA ALA A 215 -0.45 7.24 -8.81
C ALA A 215 0.77 7.74 -8.02
N ASP A 216 0.65 8.93 -7.41
CA ASP A 216 1.65 9.47 -6.48
C ASP A 216 1.42 8.87 -5.08
N GLU A 217 1.91 7.65 -4.87
CA GLU A 217 1.83 6.90 -3.63
C GLU A 217 3.09 7.12 -2.81
N GLY A 218 3.11 8.18 -2.00
CA GLY A 218 4.29 8.63 -1.27
C GLY A 218 4.34 8.20 0.20
N ASP A 219 3.30 7.54 0.72
CA ASP A 219 3.23 7.10 2.11
C ASP A 219 4.32 6.06 2.43
N PRO A 220 5.10 6.22 3.52
CA PRO A 220 6.05 5.20 3.96
C PRO A 220 5.35 3.85 4.19
N GLY A 221 5.83 2.81 3.50
CA GLY A 221 5.28 1.46 3.57
C GLY A 221 4.08 1.19 2.66
N ALA A 222 3.51 2.18 1.96
CA ALA A 222 2.43 1.97 1.00
C ALA A 222 2.96 1.66 -0.40
N TYR A 223 2.41 0.62 -1.06
CA TYR A 223 2.78 0.20 -2.42
C TYR A 223 1.65 -0.51 -3.17
N ALA A 224 0.41 -0.28 -2.77
CA ALA A 224 -0.78 -0.89 -3.37
C ALA A 224 -1.02 -0.41 -4.81
N ASN A 225 -0.96 0.91 -5.04
CA ASN A 225 -1.14 1.51 -6.36
C ASN A 225 -0.04 1.09 -7.33
N ARG A 226 1.21 1.09 -6.86
CA ARG A 226 2.35 0.56 -7.62
C ARG A 226 2.08 -0.88 -8.08
N SER A 227 1.65 -1.73 -7.17
CA SER A 227 1.44 -3.15 -7.46
C SER A 227 0.25 -3.41 -8.38
N LEU A 228 -0.78 -2.58 -8.36
CA LEU A 228 -1.87 -2.63 -9.35
C LEU A 228 -1.36 -2.25 -10.75
N LEU A 229 -0.56 -1.18 -10.87
CA LEU A 229 0.02 -0.77 -12.14
C LEU A 229 1.05 -1.77 -12.68
N GLU A 230 1.80 -2.44 -11.79
CA GLU A 230 2.75 -3.50 -12.15
C GLU A 230 2.07 -4.83 -12.48
N GLY A 231 0.84 -5.07 -12.01
CA GLY A 231 0.17 -6.36 -12.13
C GLY A 231 -1.01 -6.38 -13.09
N ASN A 232 -1.76 -5.28 -13.19
CA ASN A 232 -2.93 -5.18 -14.07
C ASN A 232 -3.17 -3.73 -14.54
N PRO A 233 -2.23 -3.15 -15.31
CA PRO A 233 -2.33 -1.75 -15.75
C PRO A 233 -3.56 -1.47 -16.65
N HIS A 234 -3.99 -2.46 -17.43
CA HIS A 234 -5.15 -2.33 -18.31
C HIS A 234 -6.47 -2.09 -17.55
N SER A 235 -6.63 -2.64 -16.33
CA SER A 235 -7.84 -2.43 -15.53
C SER A 235 -8.01 -0.95 -15.13
N VAL A 236 -6.89 -0.30 -14.81
CA VAL A 236 -6.83 1.12 -14.49
C VAL A 236 -7.14 1.96 -15.73
N LEU A 237 -6.52 1.61 -16.86
CA LEU A 237 -6.73 2.28 -18.14
C LEU A 237 -8.19 2.18 -18.61
N GLU A 238 -8.81 0.99 -18.55
CA GLU A 238 -10.22 0.81 -18.88
C GLU A 238 -11.13 1.67 -18.02
N GLY A 239 -10.86 1.74 -16.71
CA GLY A 239 -11.60 2.62 -15.80
C GLY A 239 -11.46 4.10 -16.16
N MET A 240 -10.27 4.55 -16.56
CA MET A 240 -10.05 5.92 -17.03
C MET A 240 -10.82 6.21 -18.32
N ILE A 241 -10.86 5.29 -19.27
CA ILE A 241 -11.58 5.44 -20.54
C ILE A 241 -13.10 5.56 -20.28
N ILE A 242 -13.67 4.69 -19.43
CA ILE A 242 -15.09 4.75 -19.04
C ILE A 242 -15.41 6.07 -18.34
N GLY A 243 -14.54 6.52 -17.41
CA GLY A 243 -14.70 7.80 -16.74
C GLY A 243 -14.63 8.99 -17.70
N ALA A 244 -13.74 8.93 -18.69
CA ALA A 244 -13.62 9.96 -19.72
C ALA A 244 -14.90 10.05 -20.57
N TYR A 245 -15.45 8.93 -20.98
CA TYR A 245 -16.72 8.88 -21.67
C TYR A 245 -17.86 9.48 -20.82
N ALA A 246 -17.92 9.13 -19.53
CA ALA A 246 -18.94 9.59 -18.61
C ALA A 246 -18.91 11.11 -18.35
N VAL A 247 -17.73 11.74 -18.31
CA VAL A 247 -17.61 13.18 -18.04
C VAL A 247 -17.43 14.03 -19.30
N GLY A 248 -17.27 13.38 -20.46
CA GLY A 248 -17.05 14.06 -21.75
C GLY A 248 -15.60 14.56 -21.92
N ALA A 249 -14.62 13.89 -21.35
CA ALA A 249 -13.20 14.22 -21.49
C ALA A 249 -12.58 13.52 -22.70
N ARG A 250 -11.63 14.20 -23.36
CA ARG A 250 -10.83 13.63 -24.48
C ARG A 250 -9.37 13.43 -24.13
N HIS A 251 -8.91 14.00 -23.03
CA HIS A 251 -7.51 13.97 -22.61
C HIS A 251 -7.38 13.46 -21.19
N GLY A 252 -6.43 12.55 -20.98
CA GLY A 252 -6.11 12.01 -19.68
C GLY A 252 -4.62 12.07 -19.36
N TYR A 253 -4.33 12.04 -18.06
CA TYR A 253 -3.00 11.89 -17.53
C TYR A 253 -2.99 10.82 -16.45
N ILE A 254 -1.91 10.03 -16.41
CA ILE A 254 -1.53 9.31 -15.21
C ILE A 254 -0.28 9.98 -14.64
N TYR A 255 -0.34 10.35 -13.37
CA TYR A 255 0.80 10.93 -12.66
C TYR A 255 1.44 9.87 -11.77
N VAL A 256 2.64 9.46 -12.11
CA VAL A 256 3.37 8.36 -11.45
C VAL A 256 4.69 8.88 -10.90
N ARG A 257 5.07 8.42 -9.72
CA ARG A 257 6.38 8.72 -9.12
C ARG A 257 7.51 8.17 -9.98
N THR A 258 8.61 8.92 -10.07
CA THR A 258 9.82 8.47 -10.79
C THR A 258 10.47 7.23 -10.13
N GLU A 259 10.21 7.00 -8.84
CA GLU A 259 10.67 5.83 -8.09
C GLU A 259 9.94 4.52 -8.46
N TYR A 260 8.92 4.59 -9.34
CA TYR A 260 8.15 3.43 -9.80
C TYR A 260 8.42 3.08 -11.27
N PRO A 261 9.70 2.83 -11.68
CA PRO A 261 10.05 2.66 -13.10
C PRO A 261 9.35 1.47 -13.76
N LEU A 262 9.06 0.39 -13.01
CA LEU A 262 8.35 -0.78 -13.53
C LEU A 262 6.88 -0.46 -13.79
N ALA A 263 6.20 0.27 -12.91
CA ALA A 263 4.84 0.73 -13.10
C ALA A 263 4.71 1.66 -14.31
N VAL A 264 5.63 2.62 -14.47
CA VAL A 264 5.72 3.51 -15.64
C VAL A 264 5.86 2.70 -16.92
N LYS A 265 6.78 1.72 -16.93
CA LYS A 265 7.02 0.85 -18.09
C LYS A 265 5.78 0.04 -18.45
N TYR A 266 5.14 -0.63 -17.49
CA TYR A 266 4.02 -1.53 -17.78
C TYR A 266 2.76 -0.76 -18.16
N PHE A 267 2.51 0.38 -17.52
CA PHE A 267 1.41 1.25 -17.95
C PHE A 267 1.65 1.84 -19.35
N GLY A 268 2.91 2.17 -19.68
CA GLY A 268 3.29 2.61 -21.03
C GLY A 268 3.02 1.53 -22.10
N ILE A 269 3.35 0.28 -21.80
CA ILE A 269 3.02 -0.88 -22.67
C ILE A 269 1.49 -1.00 -22.83
N ALA A 270 0.73 -0.91 -21.73
CA ALA A 270 -0.73 -1.00 -21.77
C ALA A 270 -1.36 0.11 -22.63
N VAL A 271 -0.88 1.34 -22.50
CA VAL A 271 -1.32 2.49 -23.32
C VAL A 271 -1.02 2.23 -24.80
N GLN A 272 0.17 1.76 -25.13
CA GLN A 272 0.57 1.46 -26.50
C GLN A 272 -0.31 0.34 -27.09
N GLN A 273 -0.46 -0.78 -26.39
CA GLN A 273 -1.28 -1.91 -26.83
C GLN A 273 -2.76 -1.53 -27.00
N ALA A 274 -3.31 -0.70 -26.11
CA ALA A 274 -4.68 -0.23 -26.23
C ALA A 274 -4.88 0.68 -27.46
N ARG A 275 -3.89 1.54 -27.81
CA ARG A 275 -3.91 2.34 -29.05
C ARG A 275 -3.84 1.45 -30.28
N GLU A 276 -2.92 0.50 -30.32
CA GLU A 276 -2.76 -0.43 -31.43
C GLU A 276 -4.02 -1.29 -31.63
N ALA A 277 -4.68 -1.66 -30.54
CA ALA A 277 -5.95 -2.40 -30.58
C ALA A 277 -7.15 -1.55 -30.98
N GLY A 278 -7.09 -0.20 -30.94
CA GLY A 278 -8.25 0.69 -31.19
C GLY A 278 -9.16 0.83 -29.97
N LEU A 279 -8.64 0.56 -28.79
CA LEU A 279 -9.32 0.73 -27.49
C LEU A 279 -8.97 2.07 -26.82
N LEU A 280 -8.02 2.81 -27.39
CA LEU A 280 -7.57 4.12 -26.94
C LEU A 280 -7.22 4.95 -28.19
N GLY A 281 -7.33 6.28 -28.12
CA GLY A 281 -7.07 7.22 -29.20
C GLY A 281 -8.36 7.68 -29.88
N ASP A 282 -8.35 7.80 -31.20
CA ASP A 282 -9.47 8.31 -31.97
C ASP A 282 -10.49 7.22 -32.29
N ASN A 283 -11.78 7.60 -32.23
CA ASN A 283 -12.90 6.75 -32.65
C ASN A 283 -12.87 5.33 -32.06
N ILE A 284 -12.73 5.23 -30.75
CA ILE A 284 -12.61 3.96 -30.00
C ILE A 284 -13.72 2.99 -30.40
N LEU A 285 -13.34 1.79 -30.89
CA LEU A 285 -14.26 0.73 -31.38
C LEU A 285 -15.32 1.22 -32.36
N GLY A 286 -15.05 2.25 -33.14
CA GLY A 286 -15.98 2.80 -34.12
C GLY A 286 -17.17 3.58 -33.51
N SER A 287 -17.12 3.93 -32.24
CA SER A 287 -18.24 4.55 -31.49
C SER A 287 -18.38 6.06 -31.70
N GLY A 288 -17.41 6.72 -32.33
CA GLY A 288 -17.30 8.19 -32.40
C GLY A 288 -16.69 8.84 -31.15
N PHE A 289 -16.44 8.08 -30.07
CA PHE A 289 -15.76 8.56 -28.88
C PHE A 289 -14.23 8.49 -29.05
N SER A 290 -13.54 9.56 -28.62
CA SER A 290 -12.07 9.65 -28.65
C SER A 290 -11.54 10.04 -27.27
N PHE A 291 -10.51 9.34 -26.81
CA PHE A 291 -9.82 9.63 -25.56
C PHE A 291 -8.40 9.09 -25.61
N ASP A 292 -7.44 9.87 -25.16
CA ASP A 292 -6.04 9.45 -25.07
C ASP A 292 -5.40 9.83 -23.73
N VAL A 293 -4.37 9.05 -23.31
CA VAL A 293 -3.69 9.19 -22.02
C VAL A 293 -2.20 9.43 -22.21
N LYS A 294 -1.67 10.40 -21.45
CA LYS A 294 -0.23 10.67 -21.32
C LYS A 294 0.27 10.30 -19.93
N ILE A 295 1.51 9.83 -19.86
CA ILE A 295 2.19 9.57 -18.59
C ILE A 295 2.95 10.84 -18.19
N ALA A 296 2.67 11.34 -16.99
CA ALA A 296 3.43 12.40 -16.33
C ALA A 296 4.20 11.77 -15.15
N GLN A 297 5.49 12.04 -15.07
CA GLN A 297 6.35 11.54 -13.99
C GLN A 297 6.63 12.66 -13.00
N GLY A 298 6.33 12.39 -11.72
CA GLY A 298 6.63 13.29 -10.63
C GLY A 298 8.03 13.06 -10.05
N GLY A 299 8.62 14.11 -9.47
CA GLY A 299 9.93 14.05 -8.81
C GLY A 299 9.95 13.36 -7.46
N GLY A 300 8.87 12.70 -7.03
CA GLY A 300 8.79 11.92 -5.80
C GLY A 300 8.35 12.70 -4.56
N ALA A 301 8.00 13.97 -4.66
CA ALA A 301 7.52 14.75 -3.51
C ALA A 301 6.13 14.29 -3.06
N PHE A 302 5.97 13.93 -1.78
CA PHE A 302 4.71 13.48 -1.18
C PHE A 302 3.57 14.50 -1.34
N VAL A 303 3.89 15.79 -1.25
CA VAL A 303 2.90 16.86 -1.42
C VAL A 303 2.25 16.85 -2.82
N CYS A 304 2.92 16.30 -3.84
CA CYS A 304 2.35 16.16 -5.19
C CYS A 304 1.22 15.12 -5.27
N GLY A 305 0.99 14.31 -4.21
CA GLY A 305 -0.21 13.49 -4.07
C GLY A 305 -1.49 14.33 -3.82
N GLU A 306 -1.36 15.58 -3.36
CA GLU A 306 -2.47 16.51 -3.25
C GLU A 306 -2.93 16.95 -4.66
N SER A 307 -4.25 16.97 -4.87
CA SER A 307 -4.83 17.12 -6.21
C SER A 307 -4.34 18.35 -6.97
N THR A 308 -4.27 19.51 -6.30
CA THR A 308 -3.91 20.78 -6.96
C THR A 308 -2.41 20.93 -7.12
N ALA A 309 -1.62 20.39 -6.21
CA ALA A 309 -0.16 20.30 -6.33
C ALA A 309 0.25 19.38 -7.48
N LEU A 310 -0.43 18.22 -7.62
CA LEU A 310 -0.25 17.31 -8.74
C LEU A 310 -0.53 17.98 -10.09
N MET A 311 -1.65 18.71 -10.18
CA MET A 311 -1.99 19.45 -11.42
C MET A 311 -0.97 20.54 -11.73
N ALA A 312 -0.51 21.29 -10.71
CA ALA A 312 0.55 22.28 -10.89
C ALA A 312 1.84 21.64 -11.44
N SER A 313 2.21 20.45 -10.95
CA SER A 313 3.35 19.69 -11.44
C SER A 313 3.18 19.26 -12.92
N ILE A 314 1.99 18.78 -13.32
CA ILE A 314 1.69 18.46 -14.73
C ILE A 314 1.78 19.72 -15.61
N GLU A 315 1.40 20.89 -15.08
CA GLU A 315 1.49 22.19 -15.76
C GLU A 315 2.94 22.72 -15.86
N GLY A 316 3.94 22.01 -15.30
CA GLY A 316 5.34 22.44 -15.27
C GLY A 316 5.63 23.53 -14.23
N LYS A 317 4.75 23.71 -13.26
CA LYS A 317 4.86 24.63 -12.13
C LYS A 317 5.36 23.91 -10.87
N PRO A 318 5.86 24.62 -9.85
CA PRO A 318 6.11 24.03 -8.54
C PRO A 318 4.87 23.31 -8.02
N GLY A 319 5.05 22.12 -7.44
CA GLY A 319 3.98 21.29 -6.89
C GLY A 319 3.39 21.87 -5.60
N GLU A 320 2.78 23.03 -5.68
CA GLU A 320 2.18 23.74 -4.56
C GLU A 320 0.65 23.71 -4.61
N PRO A 321 -0.03 23.42 -3.48
CA PRO A 321 -1.48 23.44 -3.41
C PRO A 321 -2.10 24.81 -3.68
N ARG A 322 -3.31 24.78 -4.25
CA ARG A 322 -4.21 25.96 -4.35
C ARG A 322 -5.12 26.05 -3.13
N VAL A 323 -5.81 27.17 -3.00
CA VAL A 323 -6.83 27.38 -1.96
C VAL A 323 -8.03 26.46 -2.14
N LYS A 324 -8.60 25.96 -1.03
CA LYS A 324 -9.60 24.87 -1.01
C LYS A 324 -10.96 25.21 -1.66
N HIS A 325 -11.34 26.48 -1.76
CA HIS A 325 -12.65 26.87 -2.32
C HIS A 325 -12.76 26.72 -3.84
N ILE A 326 -11.65 26.48 -4.53
CA ILE A 326 -11.64 26.21 -5.98
C ILE A 326 -11.53 24.70 -6.18
N HIS A 327 -12.66 24.09 -6.59
CA HIS A 327 -12.69 22.65 -6.85
C HIS A 327 -12.11 22.30 -8.21
N ALA A 328 -11.28 21.26 -8.28
CA ALA A 328 -10.70 20.76 -9.52
C ALA A 328 -11.75 20.37 -10.57
N THR A 329 -12.92 19.93 -10.12
CA THR A 329 -14.05 19.59 -10.99
C THR A 329 -14.62 20.78 -11.76
N THR A 330 -14.34 22.01 -11.30
CA THR A 330 -14.73 23.26 -11.96
C THR A 330 -13.55 23.94 -12.64
N SER A 331 -12.43 24.08 -11.93
CA SER A 331 -11.19 24.72 -12.41
C SER A 331 -9.98 23.91 -11.94
N GLY A 332 -9.62 22.90 -12.72
CA GLY A 332 -8.51 21.97 -12.47
C GLY A 332 -7.30 22.24 -13.35
N LEU A 333 -6.86 21.22 -14.08
CA LEU A 333 -5.69 21.29 -14.97
C LEU A 333 -5.89 22.34 -16.07
N TRP A 334 -4.96 23.30 -16.19
CA TRP A 334 -5.05 24.47 -17.08
C TRP A 334 -6.39 25.21 -17.01
N ASP A 335 -6.92 25.33 -15.79
CA ASP A 335 -8.22 25.96 -15.51
C ASP A 335 -9.41 25.33 -16.25
N ARG A 336 -9.36 24.02 -16.49
CA ARG A 336 -10.44 23.23 -17.08
C ARG A 336 -11.02 22.23 -16.06
N PRO A 337 -12.31 21.88 -16.18
CA PRO A 337 -12.91 20.85 -15.34
C PRO A 337 -12.10 19.54 -15.39
N THR A 338 -11.71 19.04 -14.22
CA THR A 338 -10.81 17.89 -14.12
C THR A 338 -11.33 16.89 -13.09
N VAL A 339 -11.44 15.63 -13.47
CA VAL A 339 -11.66 14.52 -12.55
C VAL A 339 -10.33 13.87 -12.24
N LEU A 340 -9.94 13.92 -10.97
CA LEU A 340 -8.77 13.23 -10.46
C LEU A 340 -9.21 12.12 -9.51
N ASN A 341 -8.89 10.87 -9.82
CA ASN A 341 -9.10 9.71 -8.96
C ASN A 341 -7.81 8.93 -8.79
N ASN A 342 -7.71 8.20 -7.67
CA ASN A 342 -6.63 7.29 -7.37
C ASN A 342 -6.66 6.03 -8.26
N VAL A 343 -5.54 5.33 -8.41
CA VAL A 343 -5.37 4.09 -9.19
C VAL A 343 -6.41 3.03 -8.83
N GLU A 344 -6.56 2.73 -7.54
CA GLU A 344 -7.50 1.71 -7.04
C GLU A 344 -8.96 2.12 -7.32
N THR A 345 -9.26 3.42 -7.28
CA THR A 345 -10.59 3.93 -7.63
C THR A 345 -10.93 3.65 -9.09
N TRP A 346 -10.00 3.92 -10.02
CA TRP A 346 -10.19 3.65 -11.44
C TRP A 346 -10.37 2.17 -11.74
N ALA A 347 -9.57 1.30 -11.11
CA ALA A 347 -9.66 -0.15 -11.29
C ALA A 347 -11.00 -0.76 -10.83
N ASN A 348 -11.74 -0.12 -9.91
CA ASN A 348 -13.07 -0.55 -9.48
C ASN A 348 -14.17 -0.28 -10.55
N VAL A 349 -13.98 0.71 -11.41
CA VAL A 349 -15.02 1.14 -12.38
C VAL A 349 -15.44 0.02 -13.33
N PRO A 350 -14.53 -0.70 -14.01
CA PRO A 350 -14.92 -1.81 -14.90
C PRO A 350 -15.70 -2.91 -14.18
N LEU A 351 -15.33 -3.21 -12.94
CA LEU A 351 -16.00 -4.25 -12.14
C LEU A 351 -17.44 -3.87 -11.82
N ILE A 352 -17.69 -2.60 -11.47
CA ILE A 352 -19.04 -2.09 -11.18
C ILE A 352 -19.91 -2.14 -12.43
N ILE A 353 -19.40 -1.73 -13.58
CA ILE A 353 -20.14 -1.75 -14.86
C ILE A 353 -20.47 -3.18 -15.31
N ASN A 354 -19.53 -4.12 -15.12
CA ASN A 354 -19.71 -5.52 -15.52
C ASN A 354 -20.67 -6.27 -14.60
N ASN A 355 -20.48 -6.16 -13.28
CA ASN A 355 -21.18 -6.97 -12.29
C ASN A 355 -22.43 -6.30 -11.71
N GLY A 356 -22.58 -4.99 -11.91
CA GLY A 356 -23.73 -4.22 -11.46
C GLY A 356 -23.60 -3.61 -10.06
N VAL A 357 -24.49 -2.69 -9.77
CA VAL A 357 -24.54 -1.90 -8.53
C VAL A 357 -24.73 -2.78 -7.30
N GLU A 358 -25.71 -3.69 -7.34
CA GLU A 358 -26.07 -4.53 -6.20
C GLU A 358 -24.93 -5.49 -5.81
N TRP A 359 -24.22 -6.05 -6.80
CA TRP A 359 -23.02 -6.85 -6.53
C TRP A 359 -21.95 -6.06 -5.76
N TYR A 360 -21.67 -4.82 -6.18
CA TYR A 360 -20.67 -4.01 -5.51
C TYR A 360 -21.12 -3.57 -4.11
N ARG A 361 -22.41 -3.23 -3.97
CA ARG A 361 -23.01 -2.86 -2.68
C ARG A 361 -23.09 -4.00 -1.67
N SER A 362 -23.11 -5.24 -2.14
CA SER A 362 -23.10 -6.43 -1.27
C SER A 362 -21.76 -6.63 -0.54
N ILE A 363 -20.73 -5.85 -0.89
CA ILE A 363 -19.39 -5.90 -0.29
C ILE A 363 -19.20 -4.63 0.54
N GLY A 364 -18.72 -4.77 1.77
CA GLY A 364 -18.44 -3.65 2.66
C GLY A 364 -19.58 -3.29 3.60
N THR A 365 -19.47 -2.12 4.26
CA THR A 365 -20.48 -1.57 5.18
C THR A 365 -21.50 -0.70 4.45
N GLU A 366 -22.51 -0.19 5.17
CA GLU A 366 -23.48 0.72 4.57
C GLU A 366 -22.83 2.01 4.08
N GLY A 367 -21.94 2.62 4.86
CA GLY A 367 -21.23 3.87 4.54
C GLY A 367 -19.99 3.68 3.66
N SER A 368 -19.47 2.45 3.53
CA SER A 368 -18.20 2.17 2.83
C SER A 368 -18.30 0.89 2.02
N LYS A 369 -18.59 1.03 0.72
CA LYS A 369 -18.83 -0.11 -0.19
C LYS A 369 -17.55 -0.60 -0.87
N GLY A 370 -17.55 -1.90 -1.24
CA GLY A 370 -16.46 -2.57 -1.95
C GLY A 370 -15.33 -3.03 -1.04
N THR A 371 -14.19 -3.29 -1.65
CA THR A 371 -12.93 -3.68 -0.96
C THR A 371 -11.97 -2.51 -0.84
N LYS A 372 -10.93 -2.71 -0.03
CA LYS A 372 -9.75 -1.84 0.05
C LYS A 372 -8.50 -2.69 0.08
N ILE A 373 -7.49 -2.26 -0.67
CA ILE A 373 -6.15 -2.86 -0.62
C ILE A 373 -5.33 -2.13 0.44
N PHE A 374 -4.74 -2.89 1.37
CA PHE A 374 -3.85 -2.38 2.39
C PHE A 374 -2.43 -2.93 2.24
N SER A 375 -1.46 -2.06 2.49
CA SER A 375 -0.06 -2.44 2.69
C SER A 375 0.15 -2.75 4.16
N LEU A 376 0.09 -4.04 4.53
CA LEU A 376 0.26 -4.54 5.88
C LEU A 376 1.74 -4.74 6.17
N VAL A 377 2.30 -3.91 7.05
CA VAL A 377 3.74 -3.88 7.34
C VAL A 377 4.01 -3.68 8.84
N GLY A 378 5.27 -3.71 9.25
CA GLY A 378 5.70 -3.46 10.63
C GLY A 378 6.01 -4.74 11.41
N LYS A 379 5.57 -4.81 12.66
CA LYS A 379 5.87 -5.89 13.62
C LYS A 379 4.91 -7.08 13.50
N ILE A 380 4.64 -7.53 12.28
CA ILE A 380 3.67 -8.57 11.95
C ILE A 380 4.34 -9.74 11.21
N ASN A 381 3.85 -10.97 11.43
CA ASN A 381 4.45 -12.17 10.84
C ASN A 381 4.35 -12.22 9.33
N ASN A 382 3.19 -11.86 8.77
CA ASN A 382 2.94 -11.90 7.33
C ASN A 382 2.83 -10.48 6.77
N THR A 383 3.93 -9.96 6.24
CA THR A 383 3.97 -8.65 5.58
C THR A 383 3.57 -8.78 4.12
N GLY A 384 2.67 -7.89 3.65
CA GLY A 384 2.24 -7.91 2.25
C GLY A 384 1.10 -6.96 1.91
N LEU A 385 0.53 -7.15 0.72
CA LEU A 385 -0.68 -6.47 0.29
C LEU A 385 -1.88 -7.35 0.56
N VAL A 386 -2.87 -6.82 1.24
CA VAL A 386 -4.09 -7.52 1.58
C VAL A 386 -5.30 -6.76 1.02
N GLU A 387 -6.16 -7.46 0.27
CA GLU A 387 -7.42 -6.90 -0.21
C GLU A 387 -8.58 -7.48 0.59
N VAL A 388 -9.28 -6.62 1.30
CA VAL A 388 -10.32 -7.02 2.24
C VAL A 388 -11.61 -6.22 2.03
N PRO A 389 -12.78 -6.75 2.37
CA PRO A 389 -14.01 -5.98 2.36
C PRO A 389 -13.92 -4.85 3.38
N MET A 390 -14.44 -3.69 3.03
CA MET A 390 -14.59 -2.58 3.99
C MET A 390 -15.44 -3.05 5.18
N GLY A 391 -15.04 -2.66 6.40
CA GLY A 391 -15.72 -3.08 7.63
C GLY A 391 -15.15 -4.36 8.27
N ILE A 392 -14.15 -5.00 7.68
CA ILE A 392 -13.36 -6.02 8.39
C ILE A 392 -12.74 -5.42 9.65
N THR A 393 -12.57 -6.19 10.72
CA THR A 393 -11.95 -5.66 11.93
C THR A 393 -10.43 -5.59 11.82
N LEU A 394 -9.81 -4.70 12.60
CA LEU A 394 -8.34 -4.67 12.72
C LEU A 394 -7.82 -6.01 13.26
N ARG A 395 -8.55 -6.66 14.16
CA ARG A 395 -8.22 -7.99 14.70
C ARG A 395 -8.08 -9.04 13.60
N ASP A 396 -9.07 -9.14 12.72
CA ASP A 396 -9.05 -10.12 11.62
C ASP A 396 -7.85 -9.88 10.68
N VAL A 397 -7.58 -8.61 10.35
CA VAL A 397 -6.43 -8.27 9.48
C VAL A 397 -5.10 -8.60 10.15
N ILE A 398 -4.94 -8.28 11.44
CA ILE A 398 -3.66 -8.47 12.14
C ILE A 398 -3.44 -9.96 12.46
N PHE A 399 -4.45 -10.64 13.00
CA PHE A 399 -4.25 -11.99 13.51
C PHE A 399 -4.60 -13.08 12.50
N ASP A 400 -5.68 -12.94 11.72
CA ASP A 400 -6.13 -14.01 10.83
C ASP A 400 -5.46 -13.96 9.45
N ILE A 401 -5.19 -12.76 8.94
CA ILE A 401 -4.45 -12.57 7.69
C ILE A 401 -2.95 -12.42 7.98
N GLY A 402 -2.61 -11.48 8.85
CA GLY A 402 -1.24 -11.11 9.20
C GLY A 402 -0.48 -12.13 10.06
N GLY A 403 -1.17 -13.15 10.59
CA GLY A 403 -0.56 -14.23 11.39
C GLY A 403 -0.06 -13.79 12.77
N GLY A 404 -0.48 -12.61 13.27
CA GLY A 404 -0.13 -12.08 14.58
C GLY A 404 1.25 -11.41 14.64
N ILE A 405 1.65 -11.02 15.83
CA ILE A 405 2.86 -10.21 16.07
C ILE A 405 4.13 -11.08 16.04
N LYS A 406 5.18 -10.56 15.43
CA LYS A 406 6.49 -11.24 15.34
C LYS A 406 7.01 -11.62 16.72
N GLN A 407 7.64 -12.80 16.80
CA GLN A 407 8.29 -13.32 18.02
C GLN A 407 7.36 -13.52 19.22
N GLY A 408 6.04 -13.65 18.99
CA GLY A 408 5.07 -13.87 20.06
C GLY A 408 4.86 -12.67 21.00
N LYS A 409 5.32 -11.48 20.59
CA LYS A 409 5.11 -10.24 21.34
C LYS A 409 3.66 -9.82 21.34
N LYS A 410 3.30 -8.90 22.24
CA LYS A 410 1.96 -8.34 22.31
C LYS A 410 1.74 -7.26 21.27
N PHE A 411 0.54 -7.20 20.72
CA PHE A 411 0.09 -6.07 19.92
C PHE A 411 -0.04 -4.83 20.81
N LYS A 412 0.38 -3.68 20.32
CA LYS A 412 0.26 -2.40 21.02
C LYS A 412 -0.65 -1.43 20.29
N ALA A 413 -0.36 -1.20 19.04
CA ALA A 413 -1.07 -0.23 18.22
C ALA A 413 -0.88 -0.49 16.72
N ILE A 414 -1.69 0.17 15.92
CA ILE A 414 -1.53 0.24 14.46
C ILE A 414 -1.59 1.70 14.00
N GLN A 415 -0.63 2.12 13.18
CA GLN A 415 -0.75 3.35 12.41
C GLN A 415 -1.53 3.04 11.13
N ILE A 416 -2.62 3.73 10.91
CA ILE A 416 -3.47 3.62 9.73
C ILE A 416 -3.59 4.96 9.02
N GLY A 417 -3.62 4.94 7.68
CA GLY A 417 -3.80 6.14 6.87
C GLY A 417 -2.50 6.86 6.51
N GLY A 418 -1.37 6.15 6.61
CA GLY A 418 -0.06 6.73 6.30
C GLY A 418 0.46 7.70 7.37
N PRO A 419 1.45 8.55 7.03
CA PRO A 419 2.11 9.43 7.99
C PRO A 419 1.19 10.51 8.58
N SER A 420 0.14 10.89 7.87
CA SER A 420 -0.87 11.86 8.33
C SER A 420 -2.17 11.21 8.82
N GLY A 421 -2.16 9.88 8.99
CA GLY A 421 -3.24 9.11 9.60
C GLY A 421 -3.21 9.17 11.12
N GLY A 422 -3.63 8.09 11.79
CA GLY A 422 -3.65 8.05 13.26
C GLY A 422 -3.27 6.69 13.82
N CYS A 423 -2.85 6.68 15.08
CA CYS A 423 -2.58 5.46 15.86
C CYS A 423 -3.86 4.96 16.51
N ILE A 424 -4.18 3.67 16.30
CA ILE A 424 -5.30 2.97 16.94
C ILE A 424 -4.72 1.98 17.95
N PRO A 425 -5.10 2.06 19.25
CA PRO A 425 -4.57 1.20 20.31
C PRO A 425 -5.23 -0.17 20.36
N GLU A 426 -4.67 -1.07 21.20
CA GLU A 426 -5.17 -2.44 21.41
C GLU A 426 -6.64 -2.48 21.82
N GLU A 427 -7.10 -1.55 22.68
CA GLU A 427 -8.48 -1.50 23.18
C GLU A 427 -9.51 -1.27 22.06
N LYS A 428 -9.08 -0.83 20.90
CA LYS A 428 -9.90 -0.59 19.71
C LYS A 428 -9.63 -1.58 18.57
N ILE A 429 -9.03 -2.72 18.86
CA ILE A 429 -8.64 -3.72 17.86
C ILE A 429 -9.83 -4.32 17.10
N ASP A 430 -11.02 -4.28 17.68
CA ASP A 430 -12.27 -4.75 17.07
C ASP A 430 -12.98 -3.66 16.24
N LEU A 431 -12.33 -2.48 16.08
CA LEU A 431 -12.84 -1.41 15.24
C LEU A 431 -12.96 -1.89 13.78
N PRO A 432 -14.12 -1.69 13.14
CA PRO A 432 -14.26 -1.96 11.72
C PRO A 432 -13.43 -0.96 10.90
N ILE A 433 -12.73 -1.46 9.89
CA ILE A 433 -11.92 -0.64 8.99
C ILE A 433 -12.85 -0.05 7.93
N ASP A 434 -13.46 1.08 8.23
CA ASP A 434 -14.24 1.89 7.29
C ASP A 434 -13.98 3.39 7.49
N TYR A 435 -14.49 4.23 6.58
CA TYR A 435 -14.17 5.67 6.61
C TYR A 435 -14.69 6.36 7.87
N ASP A 436 -15.88 5.99 8.30
CA ASP A 436 -16.58 6.69 9.37
C ASP A 436 -16.01 6.26 10.74
N SER A 437 -15.88 4.95 10.99
CA SER A 437 -15.32 4.42 12.24
C SER A 437 -13.87 4.87 12.49
N LEU A 438 -13.05 4.93 11.43
CA LEU A 438 -11.67 5.41 11.58
C LEU A 438 -11.62 6.91 11.90
N THR A 439 -12.50 7.71 11.29
CA THR A 439 -12.60 9.15 11.57
C THR A 439 -13.02 9.41 13.01
N ASP A 440 -13.99 8.67 13.53
CA ASP A 440 -14.45 8.77 14.92
C ASP A 440 -13.35 8.40 15.93
N ALA A 441 -12.49 7.47 15.55
CA ALA A 441 -11.30 7.11 16.33
C ALA A 441 -10.16 8.15 16.25
N GLY A 442 -10.31 9.21 15.44
CA GLY A 442 -9.29 10.24 15.23
C GLY A 442 -8.23 9.90 14.19
N ALA A 443 -8.43 8.79 13.47
CA ALA A 443 -7.56 8.36 12.38
C ALA A 443 -8.21 8.65 11.02
N MET A 444 -7.64 8.12 9.94
CA MET A 444 -8.23 8.18 8.61
C MET A 444 -7.85 6.93 7.81
N MET A 445 -8.64 6.64 6.77
CA MET A 445 -8.36 5.50 5.88
C MET A 445 -7.02 5.64 5.14
N GLY A 446 -6.71 6.83 4.67
CA GLY A 446 -5.53 7.09 3.87
C GLY A 446 -5.48 6.29 2.57
N SER A 447 -4.29 6.15 2.01
CA SER A 447 -4.04 5.36 0.79
C SER A 447 -4.01 3.85 1.04
N GLY A 448 -4.05 3.39 2.31
CA GLY A 448 -4.07 1.97 2.68
C GLY A 448 -2.79 1.50 3.39
N GLY A 449 -2.00 2.40 3.97
CA GLY A 449 -0.89 2.00 4.84
C GLY A 449 -1.40 1.49 6.18
N LEU A 450 -0.96 0.28 6.60
CA LEU A 450 -1.19 -0.33 7.91
C LEU A 450 0.16 -0.73 8.52
N ILE A 451 0.62 0.02 9.52
CA ILE A 451 1.90 -0.25 10.20
C ILE A 451 1.63 -0.78 11.61
N VAL A 452 1.85 -2.07 11.78
CA VAL A 452 1.61 -2.77 13.06
C VAL A 452 2.78 -2.56 14.00
N MET A 453 2.48 -2.26 15.27
CA MET A 453 3.43 -1.97 16.33
C MET A 453 3.24 -2.95 17.51
N ASP A 454 4.37 -3.38 18.08
CA ASP A 454 4.43 -4.26 19.24
C ASP A 454 4.64 -3.46 20.54
N GLU A 455 4.62 -4.17 21.67
CA GLU A 455 4.84 -3.62 23.02
C GLU A 455 6.16 -2.85 23.20
N ASN A 456 7.16 -3.12 22.36
CA ASN A 456 8.47 -2.45 22.39
C ASN A 456 8.53 -1.22 21.48
N THR A 457 7.40 -0.69 21.06
CA THR A 457 7.33 0.52 20.23
C THR A 457 7.01 1.73 21.12
N CYS A 458 7.86 2.77 21.08
CA CYS A 458 7.61 4.02 21.78
C CYS A 458 6.67 4.92 20.97
N MET A 459 5.51 5.28 21.53
CA MET A 459 4.50 6.05 20.79
C MET A 459 4.89 7.52 20.62
N VAL A 460 5.71 8.06 21.51
CA VAL A 460 6.28 9.43 21.38
C VAL A 460 7.28 9.48 20.21
N ASP A 461 8.12 8.46 20.08
CA ASP A 461 9.08 8.36 18.97
C ASP A 461 8.38 8.12 17.62
N VAL A 462 7.28 7.35 17.62
CA VAL A 462 6.41 7.16 16.45
C VAL A 462 5.81 8.49 16.00
N ALA A 463 5.25 9.29 16.91
CA ALA A 463 4.73 10.62 16.59
C ALA A 463 5.83 11.52 16.02
N LYS A 464 7.02 11.51 16.64
CA LYS A 464 8.19 12.26 16.16
C LYS A 464 8.61 11.83 14.75
N TYR A 465 8.64 10.54 14.47
CA TYR A 465 8.99 9.99 13.15
C TYR A 465 8.05 10.51 12.05
N PHE A 466 6.74 10.44 12.26
CA PHE A 466 5.77 10.89 11.26
C PHE A 466 5.76 12.40 11.09
N VAL A 467 5.90 13.16 12.17
CA VAL A 467 6.01 14.64 12.08
C VAL A 467 7.27 15.04 11.33
N ASN A 468 8.41 14.37 11.57
CA ASN A 468 9.64 14.61 10.83
C ASN A 468 9.47 14.34 9.32
N PHE A 469 8.81 13.25 8.97
CA PHE A 469 8.50 12.95 7.57
C PHE A 469 7.67 14.07 6.95
N LEU A 470 6.56 14.47 7.58
CA LEU A 470 5.66 15.50 7.07
C LEU A 470 6.30 16.89 7.01
N MET A 471 7.19 17.20 7.96
CA MET A 471 7.99 18.43 7.97
C MET A 471 8.89 18.50 6.73
N ASN A 472 9.57 17.40 6.39
CA ASN A 472 10.45 17.32 5.22
C ASN A 472 9.69 17.31 3.90
N GLU A 473 8.44 16.85 3.88
CA GLU A 473 7.57 16.78 2.70
C GLU A 473 6.67 18.00 2.52
N SER A 474 6.71 18.94 3.46
CA SER A 474 5.95 20.21 3.36
C SER A 474 6.46 21.04 2.19
N CYS A 475 5.52 21.55 1.36
CA CYS A 475 5.88 22.48 0.27
C CYS A 475 6.37 23.86 0.78
N GLY A 476 6.24 24.14 2.08
CA GLY A 476 6.66 25.40 2.69
C GLY A 476 5.77 26.62 2.43
N LYS A 477 4.67 26.48 1.66
CA LYS A 477 3.85 27.62 1.22
C LYS A 477 3.11 28.33 2.36
N CYS A 478 2.44 27.59 3.24
CA CYS A 478 1.68 28.20 4.33
C CYS A 478 2.43 28.11 5.66
N THR A 479 2.45 29.23 6.40
CA THR A 479 3.16 29.37 7.68
C THR A 479 2.74 28.32 8.72
N PRO A 480 1.44 28.00 8.94
CA PRO A 480 1.06 27.02 9.96
C PRO A 480 1.70 25.64 9.74
N CYS A 481 1.74 25.15 8.51
CA CYS A 481 2.39 23.87 8.19
C CYS A 481 3.92 23.98 8.28
N ARG A 482 4.53 24.99 7.61
CA ARG A 482 5.99 25.14 7.55
C ARG A 482 6.61 25.30 8.93
N GLU A 483 6.13 26.26 9.72
CA GLU A 483 6.70 26.57 11.04
C GLU A 483 6.15 25.65 12.14
N GLY A 484 4.84 25.33 12.07
CA GLY A 484 4.20 24.50 13.09
C GLY A 484 4.79 23.09 13.17
N LEU A 485 5.08 22.45 12.02
CA LEU A 485 5.71 21.12 12.02
C LEU A 485 7.13 21.15 12.58
N VAL A 486 7.90 22.20 12.31
CA VAL A 486 9.25 22.39 12.88
C VAL A 486 9.19 22.51 14.40
N GLN A 487 8.25 23.30 14.94
CA GLN A 487 8.08 23.45 16.38
C GLN A 487 7.63 22.12 17.03
N MET A 488 6.63 21.43 16.46
CA MET A 488 6.17 20.14 16.96
C MET A 488 7.29 19.10 16.98
N TYR A 489 8.07 19.01 15.90
CA TYR A 489 9.24 18.10 15.83
C TYR A 489 10.28 18.45 16.89
N GLY A 490 10.56 19.74 17.12
CA GLY A 490 11.46 20.23 18.17
C GLY A 490 11.00 19.79 19.56
N ILE A 491 9.72 20.00 19.89
CA ILE A 491 9.13 19.59 21.17
C ILE A 491 9.23 18.06 21.37
N LEU A 492 8.83 17.27 20.37
CA LEU A 492 8.92 15.80 20.45
C LEU A 492 10.38 15.32 20.59
N THR A 493 11.31 16.03 19.98
CA THR A 493 12.73 15.75 20.12
C THR A 493 13.20 16.03 21.56
N GLU A 494 12.83 17.17 22.14
CA GLU A 494 13.15 17.46 23.55
C GLU A 494 12.55 16.42 24.50
N ILE A 495 11.31 15.98 24.28
CA ILE A 495 10.68 14.93 25.09
C ILE A 495 11.47 13.61 24.98
N THR A 496 11.79 13.15 23.78
CA THR A 496 12.51 11.87 23.56
C THR A 496 13.98 11.92 23.99
N GLU A 497 14.55 13.12 24.13
CA GLU A 497 15.90 13.35 24.63
C GLU A 497 15.97 13.64 26.15
N GLY A 498 14.85 13.54 26.87
CA GLY A 498 14.80 13.74 28.33
C GLY A 498 14.75 15.18 28.79
N ARG A 499 14.67 16.14 27.87
CA ARG A 499 14.53 17.58 28.17
C ARG A 499 13.08 18.07 28.16
N GLY A 500 12.12 17.14 27.98
CA GLY A 500 10.70 17.46 27.99
C GLY A 500 10.24 18.13 29.29
N LYS A 501 9.28 19.06 29.17
CA LYS A 501 8.63 19.80 30.24
C LYS A 501 7.12 19.53 30.24
N LYS A 502 6.43 19.74 31.36
CA LYS A 502 4.98 19.50 31.46
C LYS A 502 4.16 20.32 30.45
N GLU A 503 4.58 21.55 30.24
CA GLU A 503 3.93 22.50 29.33
C GLU A 503 4.01 22.07 27.86
N HIS A 504 4.92 21.14 27.52
CA HIS A 504 5.08 20.64 26.15
C HIS A 504 3.87 19.85 25.65
N ILE A 505 3.11 19.20 26.54
CA ILE A 505 1.89 18.46 26.15
C ILE A 505 0.82 19.44 25.68
N GLU A 506 0.53 20.47 26.50
CA GLU A 506 -0.47 21.52 26.16
C GLU A 506 -0.05 22.26 24.88
N LEU A 507 1.23 22.60 24.76
CA LEU A 507 1.74 23.30 23.58
C LEU A 507 1.64 22.44 22.31
N LEU A 508 1.83 21.11 22.38
CA LEU A 508 1.60 20.20 21.25
C LEU A 508 0.13 20.17 20.85
N GLU A 509 -0.81 20.18 21.81
CA GLU A 509 -2.25 20.20 21.56
C GLU A 509 -2.66 21.53 20.89
N GLU A 510 -2.20 22.68 21.39
CA GLU A 510 -2.46 24.01 20.82
C GLU A 510 -1.88 24.16 19.39
N LEU A 511 -0.62 23.82 19.19
CA LEU A 511 0.01 23.84 17.87
C LEU A 511 -0.69 22.92 16.88
N SER A 512 -1.14 21.75 17.35
CA SER A 512 -1.90 20.80 16.54
C SER A 512 -3.19 21.41 16.02
N GLU A 513 -3.93 22.12 16.86
CA GLU A 513 -5.18 22.78 16.45
C GLU A 513 -4.92 23.92 15.45
N VAL A 514 -3.89 24.72 15.65
CA VAL A 514 -3.51 25.80 14.72
C VAL A 514 -3.10 25.23 13.37
N VAL A 515 -2.23 24.23 13.35
CA VAL A 515 -1.77 23.61 12.09
C VAL A 515 -2.93 22.95 11.35
N LYS A 516 -3.79 22.22 12.06
CA LYS A 516 -4.97 21.55 11.51
C LYS A 516 -5.96 22.52 10.85
N THR A 517 -6.26 23.62 11.50
CA THR A 517 -7.32 24.55 11.07
C THR A 517 -6.82 25.57 10.04
N ALA A 518 -5.60 26.06 10.18
CA ALA A 518 -5.07 27.16 9.37
C ALA A 518 -4.21 26.71 8.18
N SER A 519 -3.94 25.42 8.01
CA SER A 519 -3.16 24.94 6.86
C SER A 519 -3.94 24.97 5.55
N LEU A 520 -3.23 25.29 4.46
CA LEU A 520 -3.81 25.46 3.13
C LEU A 520 -4.35 24.15 2.53
N CYS A 521 -3.68 23.02 2.74
CA CYS A 521 -4.03 21.73 2.15
C CYS A 521 -4.13 20.61 3.19
N GLN A 522 -4.53 19.42 2.75
CA GLN A 522 -4.72 18.28 3.65
C GLN A 522 -3.41 17.80 4.28
N LEU A 523 -2.24 17.94 3.62
CA LEU A 523 -0.97 17.56 4.25
C LEU A 523 -0.82 18.25 5.61
N GLY A 524 -0.91 19.59 5.67
CA GLY A 524 -0.83 20.31 6.93
C GLY A 524 -2.03 20.06 7.84
N ALA A 525 -3.25 20.02 7.29
CA ALA A 525 -4.46 19.82 8.09
C ALA A 525 -4.54 18.45 8.80
N THR A 526 -3.85 17.43 8.30
CA THR A 526 -3.83 16.08 8.89
C THR A 526 -2.49 15.73 9.55
N ALA A 527 -1.46 16.54 9.35
CA ALA A 527 -0.13 16.30 9.93
C ALA A 527 -0.11 16.17 11.47
N PRO A 528 -0.97 16.84 12.24
CA PRO A 528 -1.05 16.67 13.68
C PRO A 528 -1.68 15.34 14.15
N ASN A 529 -2.37 14.59 13.30
CA ASN A 529 -3.11 13.38 13.71
C ASN A 529 -2.25 12.35 14.48
N PRO A 530 -0.99 12.04 14.08
CA PRO A 530 -0.13 11.15 14.86
C PRO A 530 0.10 11.65 16.29
N ILE A 531 0.29 12.97 16.48
CA ILE A 531 0.44 13.57 17.81
C ILE A 531 -0.87 13.45 18.59
N LEU A 532 -1.97 13.91 18.01
CA LEU A 532 -3.27 13.95 18.68
C LEU A 532 -3.75 12.54 19.08
N THR A 533 -3.55 11.54 18.23
CA THR A 533 -3.94 10.16 18.55
C THR A 533 -3.01 9.50 19.55
N THR A 534 -1.71 9.75 19.50
CA THR A 534 -0.79 9.23 20.51
C THR A 534 -0.96 9.92 21.87
N LEU A 535 -1.25 11.22 21.93
CA LEU A 535 -1.63 11.90 23.16
C LEU A 535 -2.97 11.39 23.71
N ARG A 536 -3.95 11.13 22.85
CA ARG A 536 -5.27 10.62 23.25
C ARG A 536 -5.21 9.23 23.88
N TYR A 537 -4.39 8.34 23.34
CA TYR A 537 -4.39 6.91 23.70
C TYR A 537 -3.17 6.46 24.50
N PHE A 538 -2.09 7.22 24.51
CA PHE A 538 -0.80 6.86 25.13
C PHE A 538 -0.19 8.06 25.88
N ARG A 539 -1.05 8.88 26.53
CA ARG A 539 -0.61 10.05 27.28
C ARG A 539 0.35 9.69 28.41
N ASP A 540 0.16 8.54 29.02
CA ASP A 540 1.04 7.96 30.05
C ASP A 540 2.50 7.81 29.57
N GLU A 541 2.72 7.47 28.31
CA GLU A 541 4.08 7.41 27.75
C GLU A 541 4.73 8.80 27.66
N TYR A 542 3.97 9.82 27.28
CA TYR A 542 4.47 11.20 27.29
C TYR A 542 4.83 11.66 28.70
N GLU A 543 3.96 11.37 29.65
CA GLU A 543 4.20 11.68 31.07
C GLU A 543 5.41 10.95 31.63
N ALA A 544 5.59 9.65 31.32
CA ALA A 544 6.78 8.89 31.70
C ALA A 544 8.08 9.49 31.14
N HIS A 545 8.07 9.95 29.86
CA HIS A 545 9.22 10.62 29.26
C HIS A 545 9.54 11.96 29.92
N ILE A 546 8.49 12.72 30.27
CA ILE A 546 8.63 14.08 30.80
C ILE A 546 8.90 14.10 32.30
N ILE A 547 8.11 13.34 33.09
CA ILE A 547 8.15 13.35 34.55
C ILE A 547 9.16 12.35 35.08
N ASP A 548 9.04 11.07 34.69
CA ASP A 548 9.86 9.99 35.21
C ASP A 548 11.22 9.90 34.53
N LYS A 549 11.42 10.61 33.41
CA LYS A 549 12.61 10.56 32.55
C LYS A 549 12.95 9.13 32.13
N LYS A 550 11.91 8.36 31.76
CA LYS A 550 11.99 6.97 31.32
C LYS A 550 11.24 6.76 30.03
N CYS A 551 11.76 5.87 29.18
CA CYS A 551 11.06 5.39 28.00
C CYS A 551 10.51 3.98 28.26
N PRO A 552 9.20 3.78 28.45
CA PRO A 552 8.63 2.46 28.77
C PRO A 552 8.92 1.39 27.73
N ALA A 553 9.06 1.78 26.45
CA ALA A 553 9.39 0.89 25.34
C ALA A 553 10.90 0.68 25.14
N HIS A 554 11.75 1.30 25.94
CA HIS A 554 13.22 1.23 25.89
C HIS A 554 13.84 1.65 24.54
N VAL A 555 13.20 2.56 23.80
CA VAL A 555 13.62 3.05 22.47
C VAL A 555 14.47 4.32 22.59
N CYS A 556 14.04 5.27 23.42
CA CYS A 556 14.66 6.59 23.55
C CYS A 556 15.96 6.52 24.35
N LYS A 557 17.10 6.42 23.67
CA LYS A 557 18.41 6.22 24.28
C LYS A 557 18.75 7.15 25.47
N PRO A 558 18.45 8.47 25.45
CA PRO A 558 18.71 9.33 26.60
C PRO A 558 17.93 8.94 27.86
N LEU A 559 16.78 8.27 27.69
CA LEU A 559 15.84 7.92 28.75
C LEU A 559 15.91 6.45 29.18
N ILE A 560 16.95 5.73 28.82
CA ILE A 560 17.18 4.34 29.25
C ILE A 560 18.55 4.20 29.88
N SER A 561 18.68 3.22 30.75
CA SER A 561 19.99 2.78 31.30
C SER A 561 20.06 1.26 31.32
N TYR A 562 21.26 0.72 31.12
CA TYR A 562 21.50 -0.70 31.26
C TYR A 562 22.17 -0.97 32.58
N SER A 563 21.66 -1.92 33.34
CA SER A 563 22.24 -2.38 34.59
C SER A 563 22.50 -3.88 34.58
N VAL A 564 23.38 -4.33 35.48
CA VAL A 564 23.66 -5.75 35.65
C VAL A 564 23.03 -6.20 36.96
N ASN A 565 22.13 -7.17 36.90
CA ASN A 565 21.62 -7.85 38.09
C ASN A 565 22.69 -8.80 38.64
N PRO A 566 23.28 -8.49 39.80
CA PRO A 566 24.42 -9.27 40.33
C PRO A 566 24.01 -10.71 40.71
N LYS A 567 22.73 -10.98 40.99
CA LYS A 567 22.25 -12.33 41.34
C LYS A 567 22.27 -13.27 40.14
N ASN A 568 22.00 -12.74 38.92
CA ASN A 568 21.94 -13.53 37.69
C ASN A 568 23.28 -13.54 36.95
N CYS A 569 24.21 -12.63 37.28
CA CYS A 569 25.46 -12.48 36.56
C CYS A 569 26.51 -13.53 36.97
N THR A 570 26.86 -14.41 36.05
CA THR A 570 27.87 -15.46 36.28
C THR A 570 29.30 -14.99 36.03
N GLY A 571 29.53 -13.76 35.61
CA GLY A 571 30.87 -13.25 35.28
C GLY A 571 31.49 -13.89 34.04
N CYS A 572 30.68 -14.30 33.04
CA CYS A 572 31.14 -14.99 31.82
C CYS A 572 31.92 -14.09 30.85
N GLN A 573 31.96 -12.78 31.07
CA GLN A 573 32.70 -11.77 30.31
C GLN A 573 32.16 -11.52 28.87
N LEU A 574 31.11 -12.15 28.43
CA LEU A 574 30.62 -12.02 27.04
C LEU A 574 30.19 -10.59 26.72
N CYS A 575 29.42 -9.94 27.62
CA CYS A 575 28.99 -8.56 27.49
C CYS A 575 30.17 -7.57 27.46
N ALA A 576 31.21 -7.78 28.28
CA ALA A 576 32.40 -6.94 28.29
C ALA A 576 33.22 -7.07 26.98
N LYS A 577 33.37 -8.31 26.46
CA LYS A 577 34.08 -8.56 25.20
C LYS A 577 33.36 -7.97 23.97
N ARG A 578 32.03 -7.92 24.01
CA ARG A 578 31.21 -7.40 22.89
C ARG A 578 30.96 -5.91 22.98
N CYS A 579 31.27 -5.26 24.10
CA CYS A 579 31.01 -3.83 24.25
C CYS A 579 31.95 -3.00 23.36
N PRO A 580 31.42 -2.27 22.35
CA PRO A 580 32.28 -1.54 21.41
C PRO A 580 33.03 -0.38 22.04
N VAL A 581 32.51 0.17 23.15
CA VAL A 581 33.10 1.31 23.87
C VAL A 581 33.71 0.91 25.20
N LYS A 582 33.79 -0.40 25.50
CA LYS A 582 34.36 -0.94 26.74
C LYS A 582 33.72 -0.38 28.03
N ALA A 583 32.44 0.00 27.96
CA ALA A 583 31.69 0.49 29.11
C ALA A 583 31.33 -0.61 30.13
N VAL A 584 31.48 -1.89 29.79
CA VAL A 584 31.21 -3.02 30.68
C VAL A 584 32.52 -3.56 31.24
N SER A 585 32.61 -3.61 32.56
CA SER A 585 33.80 -4.12 33.30
C SER A 585 33.40 -5.13 34.36
N GLY A 586 34.33 -6.02 34.69
CA GLY A 586 34.19 -7.04 35.74
C GLY A 586 35.23 -8.16 35.59
N ALA A 587 35.57 -8.81 36.70
CA ALA A 587 36.46 -9.95 36.68
C ALA A 587 35.72 -11.27 36.32
N PRO A 588 36.43 -12.31 35.82
CA PRO A 588 35.86 -13.63 35.62
C PRO A 588 35.20 -14.18 36.88
N LYS A 589 33.99 -14.76 36.75
CA LYS A 589 33.17 -15.31 37.85
C LYS A 589 32.70 -14.27 38.88
N GLN A 590 32.80 -12.98 38.57
CA GLN A 590 32.25 -11.89 39.37
C GLN A 590 31.21 -11.12 38.59
N ALA A 591 30.23 -10.53 39.27
CA ALA A 591 29.23 -9.68 38.62
C ALA A 591 29.92 -8.50 37.93
N HIS A 592 29.48 -8.23 36.69
CA HIS A 592 29.96 -7.10 35.92
C HIS A 592 29.20 -5.81 36.28
N CYS A 593 29.74 -4.67 35.91
CA CYS A 593 29.07 -3.38 36.01
C CYS A 593 29.16 -2.61 34.69
N ILE A 594 28.29 -1.63 34.51
CA ILE A 594 28.22 -0.79 33.30
C ILE A 594 28.46 0.66 33.70
N ASP A 595 29.51 1.26 33.14
CA ASP A 595 29.77 2.69 33.28
C ASP A 595 28.78 3.46 32.39
N GLN A 596 27.82 4.12 33.03
CA GLN A 596 26.77 4.88 32.36
C GLN A 596 27.29 6.09 31.58
N LYS A 597 28.45 6.65 31.95
CA LYS A 597 29.05 7.79 31.25
C LYS A 597 29.65 7.39 29.89
N THR A 598 30.27 6.21 29.85
CA THR A 598 30.90 5.66 28.64
C THR A 598 29.89 4.89 27.77
N CYS A 599 28.80 4.40 28.37
CA CYS A 599 27.79 3.57 27.68
C CYS A 599 27.04 4.35 26.62
N ILE A 600 27.14 3.91 25.35
CA ILE A 600 26.40 4.47 24.21
C ILE A 600 24.96 3.90 24.03
N LYS A 601 24.54 3.08 24.99
CA LYS A 601 23.17 2.49 25.05
C LYS A 601 22.78 1.72 23.79
N CYS A 602 23.71 0.95 23.21
CA CYS A 602 23.54 0.20 21.97
C CYS A 602 22.79 -1.15 22.13
N GLY A 603 22.59 -1.65 23.36
CA GLY A 603 21.91 -2.90 23.64
C GLY A 603 22.70 -4.20 23.42
N ILE A 604 23.89 -4.16 22.80
CA ILE A 604 24.69 -5.36 22.46
C ILE A 604 24.96 -6.27 23.67
N CYS A 605 25.22 -5.68 24.84
CA CYS A 605 25.44 -6.44 26.09
C CYS A 605 24.13 -7.17 26.49
N TYR A 606 23.00 -6.52 26.39
CA TYR A 606 21.67 -7.07 26.69
C TYR A 606 21.36 -8.27 25.78
N ASP A 607 21.46 -8.11 24.48
CA ASP A 607 21.19 -9.16 23.48
C ASP A 607 22.17 -10.34 23.58
N SER A 608 23.35 -10.11 24.17
CA SER A 608 24.40 -11.12 24.31
C SER A 608 24.30 -11.94 25.60
N CYS A 609 23.50 -11.50 26.57
CA CYS A 609 23.43 -12.16 27.88
C CYS A 609 22.54 -13.41 27.79
N LYS A 610 23.13 -14.57 28.10
CA LYS A 610 22.42 -15.85 28.14
C LYS A 610 21.83 -16.18 29.53
N PHE A 611 22.02 -15.31 30.51
CA PHE A 611 21.70 -15.54 31.92
C PHE A 611 20.66 -14.54 32.43
N ASP A 612 20.05 -13.76 31.55
CA ASP A 612 19.07 -12.69 31.88
C ASP A 612 19.56 -11.76 33.02
N ALA A 613 20.88 -11.50 33.01
CA ALA A 613 21.52 -10.67 34.02
C ALA A 613 21.58 -9.18 33.64
N LEU A 614 21.18 -8.81 32.44
CA LEU A 614 21.12 -7.41 31.98
C LEU A 614 19.68 -6.92 32.06
N GLU A 615 19.50 -5.77 32.69
CA GLU A 615 18.19 -5.10 32.82
C GLU A 615 18.24 -3.74 32.10
N VAL A 616 17.12 -3.37 31.48
CA VAL A 616 16.90 -2.05 30.89
C VAL A 616 15.93 -1.31 31.78
N GLN A 617 16.27 -0.08 32.15
CA GLN A 617 15.43 0.79 32.98
C GLN A 617 15.19 2.13 32.29
#